data_60dded08f986083aac7cae62706acfa5
#
_entry.id   60dded08f986083aac7cae62706acfa5
#
_cell.length_a   1.000
_cell.length_b   1.000
_cell.length_c   1.000
_cell.angle_alpha   90.00
_cell.angle_beta   90.00
_cell.angle_gamma   90.00
#
_symmetry.space_group_name_H-M   'P 1'
#
loop_
_entity.id
_entity.type
_entity.pdbx_description
1 polymer ?
#
loop_
_entity_poly.entity_id
_entity_poly.type
_entity_poly.pdbx_seq_one_letter_code
_entity_poly.pdbx_strand_id
1 'polypeptide(L)'
;MDGGDVSVDTGIGFFDHMLTAFAVHGGFGLQLQVKGDLHVDCHHTIEDTGIVLGKAFQEALQDKGGIARFGSFYVPMDEALAFCSLDISGRPFLVFQAEFAQEQVGSYDSCMTEEFFRALATNAGITMHVKLEYGKNTHHCVEAIYKAVAHAMRLACKQTGGEVLSTKGVL
;
A
#
# COMPACT_ATOMS: atom_id res chain seq x y z
N MET A 1 4.44 -16.34 -3.92
CA MET A 1 3.81 -15.97 -2.65
C MET A 1 2.43 -16.58 -2.68
N ASP A 2 2.26 -17.67 -1.98
CA ASP A 2 0.94 -18.27 -1.80
C ASP A 2 0.31 -17.50 -0.65
N GLY A 3 -0.82 -16.84 -0.90
CA GLY A 3 -1.50 -15.99 0.08
C GLY A 3 -1.68 -16.75 1.41
N GLY A 4 -1.07 -16.22 2.47
CA GLY A 4 -1.28 -16.69 3.84
C GLY A 4 -2.60 -16.19 4.42
N ASP A 5 -2.86 -16.54 5.67
CA ASP A 5 -4.04 -16.05 6.40
C ASP A 5 -4.01 -14.53 6.50
N VAL A 6 -5.19 -13.92 6.38
CA VAL A 6 -5.37 -12.46 6.53
C VAL A 6 -6.28 -12.20 7.72
N SER A 7 -5.77 -11.45 8.69
CA SER A 7 -6.52 -10.99 9.86
C SER A 7 -6.06 -9.57 10.21
N VAL A 8 -6.98 -8.63 10.22
CA VAL A 8 -6.70 -7.21 10.47
C VAL A 8 -7.67 -6.66 11.50
N ASP A 9 -7.15 -6.00 12.51
CA ASP A 9 -7.89 -5.31 13.56
C ASP A 9 -7.13 -4.03 13.97
N THR A 10 -7.57 -2.88 13.46
CA THR A 10 -7.02 -1.57 13.81
C THR A 10 -7.98 -0.73 14.65
N GLY A 11 -9.22 -1.20 14.83
CA GLY A 11 -10.30 -0.44 15.44
C GLY A 11 -10.97 0.58 14.49
N ILE A 12 -10.51 0.69 13.23
CA ILE A 12 -11.06 1.57 12.18
C ILE A 12 -11.62 0.66 11.08
N GLY A 13 -12.92 0.36 11.10
CA GLY A 13 -13.52 -0.67 10.24
C GLY A 13 -13.26 -0.49 8.75
N PHE A 14 -13.28 0.74 8.22
CA PHE A 14 -12.96 0.97 6.81
C PHE A 14 -11.48 0.71 6.50
N PHE A 15 -10.58 1.06 7.41
CA PHE A 15 -9.15 0.79 7.25
C PHE A 15 -8.85 -0.71 7.32
N ASP A 16 -9.52 -1.45 8.21
CA ASP A 16 -9.43 -2.92 8.27
C ASP A 16 -9.84 -3.55 6.94
N HIS A 17 -10.92 -3.04 6.33
CA HIS A 17 -11.36 -3.47 4.99
C HIS A 17 -10.32 -3.15 3.92
N MET A 18 -9.73 -1.95 3.94
CA MET A 18 -8.69 -1.55 2.98
C MET A 18 -7.42 -2.41 3.09
N LEU A 19 -6.95 -2.66 4.30
CA LEU A 19 -5.78 -3.51 4.52
C LEU A 19 -6.04 -4.98 4.18
N THR A 20 -7.26 -5.46 4.45
CA THR A 20 -7.69 -6.80 4.01
C THR A 20 -7.68 -6.90 2.49
N ALA A 21 -8.26 -5.92 1.79
CA ALA A 21 -8.24 -5.85 0.33
C ALA A 21 -6.79 -5.77 -0.20
N PHE A 22 -5.93 -4.95 0.41
CA PHE A 22 -4.51 -4.85 0.06
C PHE A 22 -3.80 -6.21 0.19
N ALA A 23 -3.97 -6.92 1.30
CA ALA A 23 -3.34 -8.21 1.52
C ALA A 23 -3.81 -9.27 0.52
N VAL A 24 -5.13 -9.39 0.32
CA VAL A 24 -5.74 -10.36 -0.59
C VAL A 24 -5.33 -10.11 -2.04
N HIS A 25 -5.43 -8.87 -2.53
CA HIS A 25 -5.07 -8.52 -3.91
C HIS A 25 -3.55 -8.56 -4.16
N GLY A 26 -2.77 -8.25 -3.13
CA GLY A 26 -1.31 -8.36 -3.15
C GLY A 26 -0.81 -9.80 -3.07
N GLY A 27 -1.67 -10.74 -2.62
CA GLY A 27 -1.28 -12.13 -2.36
C GLY A 27 -0.33 -12.24 -1.16
N PHE A 28 -0.46 -11.36 -0.18
CA PHE A 28 0.32 -11.36 1.06
C PHE A 28 -0.45 -12.04 2.18
N GLY A 29 0.22 -12.84 3.02
CA GLY A 29 -0.28 -13.17 4.35
C GLY A 29 -0.13 -11.94 5.25
N LEU A 30 -1.16 -11.57 6.00
CA LEU A 30 -1.15 -10.40 6.89
C LEU A 30 -1.90 -10.69 8.19
N GLN A 31 -1.18 -10.69 9.30
CA GLN A 31 -1.77 -10.70 10.63
C GLN A 31 -1.39 -9.38 11.31
N LEU A 32 -2.37 -8.52 11.49
CA LEU A 32 -2.18 -7.18 12.02
C LEU A 32 -3.18 -6.90 13.14
N GLN A 33 -2.66 -6.50 14.29
CA GLN A 33 -3.44 -5.97 15.40
C GLN A 33 -2.82 -4.66 15.85
N VAL A 34 -3.63 -3.61 15.88
CA VAL A 34 -3.20 -2.25 16.27
C VAL A 34 -4.06 -1.77 17.42
N LYS A 35 -3.43 -1.21 18.43
CA LYS A 35 -4.09 -0.52 19.53
C LYS A 35 -3.58 0.91 19.60
N GLY A 36 -4.26 1.79 18.90
CA GLY A 36 -3.92 3.21 18.83
C GLY A 36 -4.78 4.07 19.78
N ASP A 37 -4.52 5.36 19.74
CA ASP A 37 -5.19 6.40 20.53
C ASP A 37 -6.41 7.01 19.81
N LEU A 38 -7.32 6.17 19.32
CA LEU A 38 -8.49 6.53 18.54
C LEU A 38 -9.44 7.53 19.24
N HIS A 39 -9.23 7.78 20.54
CA HIS A 39 -9.93 8.84 21.27
C HIS A 39 -9.44 10.25 20.88
N VAL A 40 -8.29 10.36 20.24
CA VAL A 40 -7.76 11.60 19.64
C VAL A 40 -8.34 11.75 18.22
N ASP A 41 -7.90 10.90 17.30
CA ASP A 41 -8.39 10.75 15.93
C ASP A 41 -7.82 9.45 15.32
N CYS A 42 -7.94 9.28 14.00
CA CYS A 42 -7.41 8.11 13.31
C CYS A 42 -5.96 8.26 12.82
N HIS A 43 -5.35 9.45 12.94
CA HIS A 43 -4.07 9.80 12.31
C HIS A 43 -2.93 8.88 12.75
N HIS A 44 -2.62 8.90 14.04
CA HIS A 44 -1.49 8.11 14.58
C HIS A 44 -1.64 6.62 14.27
N THR A 45 -2.84 6.07 14.43
CA THR A 45 -3.13 4.66 14.17
C THR A 45 -2.82 4.28 12.72
N ILE A 46 -3.21 5.11 11.75
CA ILE A 46 -3.04 4.85 10.32
C ILE A 46 -1.58 5.04 9.90
N GLU A 47 -0.94 6.13 10.33
CA GLU A 47 0.46 6.42 10.03
C GLU A 47 1.39 5.35 10.61
N ASP A 48 1.25 5.02 11.90
CA ASP A 48 2.07 4.00 12.57
C ASP A 48 1.90 2.62 11.92
N THR A 49 0.69 2.28 11.50
CA THR A 49 0.43 1.06 10.72
C THR A 49 1.23 1.06 9.41
N GLY A 50 1.27 2.17 8.69
CA GLY A 50 2.08 2.34 7.49
C GLY A 50 3.57 2.19 7.75
N ILE A 51 4.07 2.76 8.85
CA ILE A 51 5.48 2.64 9.28
C ILE A 51 5.84 1.17 9.55
N VAL A 52 5.04 0.48 10.35
CA VAL A 52 5.31 -0.91 10.74
C VAL A 52 5.23 -1.85 9.53
N LEU A 53 4.20 -1.69 8.68
CA LEU A 53 4.08 -2.49 7.45
C LEU A 53 5.24 -2.21 6.48
N GLY A 54 5.67 -0.96 6.35
CA GLY A 54 6.82 -0.61 5.53
C GLY A 54 8.09 -1.32 5.97
N LYS A 55 8.37 -1.33 7.27
CA LYS A 55 9.50 -2.07 7.86
C LYS A 55 9.38 -3.57 7.64
N ALA A 56 8.20 -4.14 7.84
CA ALA A 56 7.96 -5.57 7.61
C ALA A 56 8.22 -5.96 6.14
N PHE A 57 7.80 -5.13 5.18
CA PHE A 57 8.13 -5.33 3.76
C PHE A 57 9.62 -5.23 3.50
N GLN A 58 10.31 -4.24 4.09
CA GLN A 58 11.76 -4.09 3.95
C GLN A 58 12.50 -5.34 4.47
N GLU A 59 12.12 -5.85 5.63
CA GLU A 59 12.69 -7.06 6.22
C GLU A 59 12.40 -8.31 5.37
N ALA A 60 11.18 -8.46 4.87
CA ALA A 60 10.77 -9.61 4.05
C ALA A 60 11.49 -9.65 2.70
N LEU A 61 11.83 -8.49 2.13
CA LEU A 61 12.54 -8.38 0.86
C LEU A 61 14.05 -8.59 0.97
N GLN A 62 14.61 -8.58 2.18
CA GLN A 62 16.04 -8.80 2.44
C GLN A 62 16.94 -7.94 1.54
N ASP A 63 17.82 -8.59 0.76
CA ASP A 63 18.74 -7.94 -0.19
C ASP A 63 18.08 -7.55 -1.52
N LYS A 64 16.78 -7.82 -1.69
CA LYS A 64 15.99 -7.58 -2.91
C LYS A 64 16.52 -8.34 -4.14
N GLY A 65 17.30 -9.41 -3.91
CA GLY A 65 17.79 -10.26 -4.97
C GLY A 65 16.68 -11.05 -5.66
N GLY A 66 16.75 -11.17 -7.00
CA GLY A 66 15.86 -12.02 -7.79
C GLY A 66 14.41 -11.60 -7.86
N ILE A 67 14.03 -10.39 -7.42
CA ILE A 67 12.66 -9.86 -7.59
C ILE A 67 12.51 -9.11 -8.92
N ALA A 68 11.26 -8.96 -9.39
CA ALA A 68 10.95 -8.16 -10.59
C ALA A 68 11.26 -6.66 -10.41
N ARG A 69 11.28 -6.16 -9.17
CA ARG A 69 11.62 -4.80 -8.77
C ARG A 69 10.59 -3.73 -9.15
N PHE A 70 10.08 -3.75 -10.39
CA PHE A 70 9.09 -2.79 -10.88
C PHE A 70 7.70 -3.42 -10.95
N GLY A 71 6.68 -2.66 -10.60
CA GLY A 71 5.30 -3.05 -10.76
C GLY A 71 4.42 -1.86 -11.10
N SER A 72 3.48 -2.06 -12.04
CA SER A 72 2.50 -1.04 -12.40
C SER A 72 1.17 -1.71 -12.67
N PHE A 73 0.08 -1.11 -12.16
CA PHE A 73 -1.25 -1.70 -12.33
C PHE A 73 -2.36 -0.64 -12.31
N TYR A 74 -3.38 -0.84 -13.15
CA TYR A 74 -4.64 -0.10 -13.11
C TYR A 74 -5.72 -0.94 -12.48
N VAL A 75 -6.51 -0.36 -11.58
CA VAL A 75 -7.66 -1.03 -10.97
C VAL A 75 -8.93 -0.18 -11.16
N PRO A 76 -9.96 -0.70 -11.85
CA PRO A 76 -11.28 -0.13 -11.82
C PRO A 76 -12.04 -0.60 -10.57
N MET A 77 -12.81 0.28 -9.96
CA MET A 77 -13.79 -0.03 -8.92
C MET A 77 -15.08 0.75 -9.23
N ASP A 78 -16.03 0.08 -9.84
CA ASP A 78 -17.23 0.66 -10.42
C ASP A 78 -16.89 1.88 -11.31
N GLU A 79 -17.26 3.10 -10.89
CA GLU A 79 -16.99 4.34 -11.62
C GLU A 79 -15.62 4.95 -11.33
N ALA A 80 -14.83 4.39 -10.41
CA ALA A 80 -13.50 4.87 -10.08
C ALA A 80 -12.43 4.08 -10.83
N LEU A 81 -11.33 4.75 -11.18
CA LEU A 81 -10.13 4.14 -11.75
C LEU A 81 -8.89 4.68 -11.07
N ALA A 82 -8.06 3.81 -10.52
CA ALA A 82 -6.78 4.16 -9.92
C ALA A 82 -5.60 3.47 -10.63
N PHE A 83 -4.45 4.13 -10.57
CA PHE A 83 -3.18 3.65 -11.10
C PHE A 83 -2.10 3.70 -10.03
N CYS A 84 -1.24 2.68 -9.99
CA CYS A 84 -0.01 2.69 -9.23
C CYS A 84 1.17 2.21 -10.08
N SER A 85 2.31 2.88 -9.95
CA SER A 85 3.61 2.42 -10.46
C SER A 85 4.66 2.57 -9.37
N LEU A 86 5.49 1.54 -9.17
CA LEU A 86 6.49 1.56 -8.13
C LEU A 86 7.81 0.89 -8.53
N ASP A 87 8.89 1.32 -7.85
CA ASP A 87 10.25 0.78 -7.93
C ASP A 87 10.75 0.44 -6.51
N ILE A 88 11.04 -0.82 -6.26
CA ILE A 88 11.66 -1.28 -5.01
C ILE A 88 13.16 -0.97 -5.07
N SER A 89 13.48 0.32 -4.97
CA SER A 89 14.81 0.88 -5.28
C SER A 89 15.70 1.12 -4.07
N GLY A 90 15.19 0.96 -2.84
CA GLY A 90 15.86 1.43 -1.63
C GLY A 90 15.83 2.95 -1.44
N ARG A 91 15.21 3.70 -2.35
CA ARG A 91 15.06 5.16 -2.31
C ARG A 91 13.59 5.53 -2.11
N PRO A 92 13.21 5.91 -0.88
CA PRO A 92 11.82 6.22 -0.58
C PRO A 92 11.38 7.52 -1.26
N PHE A 93 10.25 7.46 -1.96
CA PHE A 93 9.59 8.65 -2.50
C PHE A 93 8.12 8.33 -2.81
N LEU A 94 7.20 9.21 -2.44
CA LEU A 94 5.80 9.10 -2.82
C LEU A 94 5.38 10.31 -3.68
N VAL A 95 4.77 10.02 -4.82
CA VAL A 95 3.93 10.97 -5.55
C VAL A 95 2.49 10.48 -5.41
N PHE A 96 1.63 11.31 -4.83
CA PHE A 96 0.23 10.98 -4.61
C PHE A 96 -0.66 12.04 -5.27
N GLN A 97 -1.50 11.62 -6.21
CA GLN A 97 -2.41 12.48 -6.98
C GLN A 97 -3.81 11.93 -6.88
N ALA A 98 -4.53 12.28 -5.84
CA ALA A 98 -5.94 11.95 -5.64
C ALA A 98 -6.65 13.07 -4.90
N GLU A 99 -7.88 13.35 -5.32
CA GLU A 99 -8.80 14.23 -4.61
C GLU A 99 -10.05 13.43 -4.27
N PHE A 100 -10.56 13.58 -3.05
CA PHE A 100 -11.70 12.85 -2.56
C PHE A 100 -12.89 13.78 -2.34
N ALA A 101 -14.07 13.39 -2.82
CA ALA A 101 -15.29 14.19 -2.69
C ALA A 101 -15.82 14.27 -1.26
N GLN A 102 -15.50 13.28 -0.43
CA GLN A 102 -15.93 13.21 0.98
C GLN A 102 -14.69 13.18 1.88
N GLU A 103 -14.71 13.92 2.96
CA GLU A 103 -13.63 13.99 3.93
C GLU A 103 -13.49 12.70 4.75
N GLN A 104 -14.58 11.94 4.91
CA GLN A 104 -14.59 10.72 5.74
C GLN A 104 -15.39 9.57 5.09
N VAL A 105 -14.93 8.35 5.38
CA VAL A 105 -15.65 7.10 5.13
C VAL A 105 -15.71 6.32 6.46
N GLY A 106 -16.86 6.33 7.11
CA GLY A 106 -16.95 5.85 8.49
C GLY A 106 -16.11 6.71 9.43
N SER A 107 -15.23 6.10 10.20
CA SER A 107 -14.26 6.77 11.08
C SER A 107 -12.86 6.96 10.44
N TYR A 108 -12.77 6.79 9.14
CA TYR A 108 -11.53 6.95 8.37
C TYR A 108 -11.53 8.29 7.66
N ASP A 109 -10.58 9.16 7.96
CA ASP A 109 -10.37 10.41 7.24
C ASP A 109 -9.69 10.12 5.90
N SER A 110 -10.29 10.55 4.79
CA SER A 110 -9.80 10.23 3.45
C SER A 110 -8.39 10.76 3.16
N CYS A 111 -7.99 11.88 3.78
CA CYS A 111 -6.62 12.41 3.69
C CYS A 111 -5.57 11.44 4.25
N MET A 112 -5.94 10.53 5.16
CA MET A 112 -5.04 9.53 5.71
C MET A 112 -4.62 8.46 4.69
N THR A 113 -5.28 8.40 3.54
CA THR A 113 -4.85 7.53 2.43
C THR A 113 -3.44 7.91 1.95
N GLU A 114 -3.18 9.19 1.77
CA GLU A 114 -1.84 9.67 1.40
C GLU A 114 -0.82 9.41 2.50
N GLU A 115 -1.16 9.70 3.76
CA GLU A 115 -0.25 9.53 4.90
C GLU A 115 0.12 8.07 5.12
N PHE A 116 -0.84 7.14 5.00
CA PHE A 116 -0.56 5.71 5.04
C PHE A 116 0.46 5.27 3.97
N PHE A 117 0.24 5.64 2.70
CA PHE A 117 1.16 5.26 1.62
C PHE A 117 2.49 6.00 1.70
N ARG A 118 2.54 7.21 2.25
CA ARG A 118 3.78 7.92 2.55
C ARG A 118 4.61 7.17 3.58
N ALA A 119 3.98 6.78 4.69
CA ALA A 119 4.63 6.02 5.75
C ALA A 119 5.12 4.65 5.23
N LEU A 120 4.26 3.93 4.49
CA LEU A 120 4.60 2.64 3.86
C LEU A 120 5.79 2.77 2.91
N ALA A 121 5.72 3.68 1.93
CA ALA A 121 6.77 3.86 0.92
C ALA A 121 8.10 4.27 1.54
N THR A 122 8.05 5.16 2.54
CA THR A 122 9.25 5.65 3.25
C THR A 122 9.95 4.50 3.98
N ASN A 123 9.22 3.71 4.74
CA ASN A 123 9.81 2.66 5.57
C ASN A 123 10.12 1.37 4.79
N ALA A 124 9.47 1.12 3.65
CA ALA A 124 9.82 0.02 2.76
C ALA A 124 10.95 0.35 1.78
N GLY A 125 11.38 1.62 1.67
CA GLY A 125 12.40 2.06 0.72
C GLY A 125 11.91 1.98 -0.74
N ILE A 126 10.65 2.37 -0.99
CA ILE A 126 9.99 2.24 -2.30
C ILE A 126 9.76 3.63 -2.89
N THR A 127 10.13 3.82 -4.17
CA THR A 127 9.61 4.94 -4.97
C THR A 127 8.23 4.53 -5.50
N MET A 128 7.18 5.29 -5.14
CA MET A 128 5.79 4.95 -5.45
C MET A 128 5.06 6.16 -6.06
N HIS A 129 4.38 5.94 -7.16
CA HIS A 129 3.50 6.90 -7.81
C HIS A 129 2.09 6.34 -7.80
N VAL A 130 1.16 7.06 -7.17
CA VAL A 130 -0.26 6.72 -7.07
C VAL A 130 -1.07 7.83 -7.71
N LYS A 131 -2.02 7.46 -8.55
CA LYS A 131 -2.93 8.39 -9.20
C LYS A 131 -4.35 7.85 -9.20
N LEU A 132 -5.30 8.65 -8.74
CA LEU A 132 -6.72 8.47 -9.02
C LEU A 132 -7.00 9.14 -10.37
N GLU A 133 -7.29 8.35 -11.39
CA GLU A 133 -7.57 8.89 -12.74
C GLU A 133 -8.92 9.61 -12.74
N TYR A 134 -9.92 9.00 -12.12
CA TYR A 134 -11.25 9.56 -11.88
C TYR A 134 -12.02 8.69 -10.89
N GLY A 135 -13.09 9.26 -10.29
CA GLY A 135 -14.03 8.58 -9.40
C GLY A 135 -14.92 9.63 -8.72
N LYS A 136 -16.05 9.20 -8.19
CA LYS A 136 -16.99 10.07 -7.48
C LYS A 136 -17.25 9.62 -6.04
N ASN A 137 -17.38 8.32 -5.83
CA ASN A 137 -17.60 7.74 -4.51
C ASN A 137 -16.24 7.57 -3.82
N THR A 138 -16.01 8.28 -2.73
CA THR A 138 -14.72 8.24 -2.00
C THR A 138 -14.35 6.83 -1.54
N HIS A 139 -15.31 6.01 -1.11
CA HIS A 139 -15.06 4.60 -0.78
C HIS A 139 -14.46 3.86 -1.98
N HIS A 140 -15.08 3.95 -3.17
CA HIS A 140 -14.59 3.30 -4.40
C HIS A 140 -13.22 3.83 -4.82
N CYS A 141 -13.00 5.15 -4.69
CA CYS A 141 -11.71 5.78 -5.00
C CYS A 141 -10.57 5.25 -4.13
N VAL A 142 -10.78 5.23 -2.81
CA VAL A 142 -9.78 4.73 -1.85
C VAL A 142 -9.53 3.24 -2.06
N GLU A 143 -10.60 2.43 -2.21
CA GLU A 143 -10.47 1.00 -2.43
C GLU A 143 -9.73 0.68 -3.75
N ALA A 144 -10.02 1.40 -4.83
CA ALA A 144 -9.28 1.28 -6.10
C ALA A 144 -7.79 1.55 -5.92
N ILE A 145 -7.43 2.59 -5.14
CA ILE A 145 -6.04 2.93 -4.83
C ILE A 145 -5.35 1.79 -4.07
N TYR A 146 -5.94 1.30 -2.97
CA TYR A 146 -5.36 0.19 -2.17
C TYR A 146 -5.13 -1.06 -3.02
N LYS A 147 -6.11 -1.42 -3.87
CA LYS A 147 -5.97 -2.54 -4.80
C LYS A 147 -4.91 -2.31 -5.87
N ALA A 148 -4.82 -1.09 -6.44
CA ALA A 148 -3.81 -0.76 -7.45
C ALA A 148 -2.39 -0.89 -6.88
N VAL A 149 -2.17 -0.37 -5.66
CA VAL A 149 -0.88 -0.51 -4.96
C VAL A 149 -0.60 -1.97 -4.65
N ALA A 150 -1.59 -2.73 -4.16
CA ALA A 150 -1.44 -4.15 -3.86
C ALA A 150 -0.99 -4.97 -5.08
N HIS A 151 -1.66 -4.81 -6.22
CA HIS A 151 -1.29 -5.48 -7.47
C HIS A 151 0.09 -5.04 -7.99
N ALA A 152 0.42 -3.76 -7.93
CA ALA A 152 1.73 -3.25 -8.32
C ALA A 152 2.84 -3.84 -7.43
N MET A 153 2.63 -3.91 -6.11
CA MET A 153 3.57 -4.55 -5.18
C MET A 153 3.72 -6.04 -5.46
N ARG A 154 2.61 -6.76 -5.70
CA ARG A 154 2.65 -8.18 -6.07
C ARG A 154 3.52 -8.43 -7.30
N LEU A 155 3.38 -7.58 -8.32
CA LEU A 155 4.21 -7.68 -9.53
C LEU A 155 5.68 -7.41 -9.23
N ALA A 156 5.98 -6.35 -8.49
CA ALA A 156 7.34 -5.95 -8.14
C ALA A 156 8.06 -6.98 -7.26
N CYS A 157 7.34 -7.62 -6.34
CA CYS A 157 7.86 -8.65 -5.44
C CYS A 157 7.95 -10.03 -6.07
N LYS A 158 7.46 -10.22 -7.31
CA LYS A 158 7.49 -11.53 -7.98
C LYS A 158 8.93 -12.03 -8.11
N GLN A 159 9.19 -13.24 -7.64
CA GLN A 159 10.47 -13.89 -7.82
C GLN A 159 10.68 -14.24 -9.30
N THR A 160 11.76 -13.73 -9.88
CA THR A 160 12.15 -13.93 -11.28
C THR A 160 13.39 -14.80 -11.41
N GLY A 161 14.09 -15.03 -10.29
CA GLY A 161 15.42 -15.63 -10.26
C GLY A 161 16.50 -14.69 -10.79
N GLY A 162 17.74 -14.96 -10.44
CA GLY A 162 18.87 -14.16 -10.91
C GLY A 162 19.40 -13.15 -9.89
N GLU A 163 20.24 -12.25 -10.37
CA GLU A 163 20.89 -11.21 -9.56
C GLU A 163 19.97 -10.00 -9.35
N VAL A 164 20.42 -9.08 -8.50
CA VAL A 164 19.76 -7.78 -8.28
C VAL A 164 19.64 -7.02 -9.60
N LEU A 165 18.44 -6.64 -10.00
CA LEU A 165 18.16 -5.87 -11.21
C LEU A 165 18.63 -4.41 -11.03
N SER A 166 19.93 -4.19 -11.11
CA SER A 166 20.55 -2.88 -10.96
C SER A 166 21.89 -2.82 -11.72
N THR A 167 22.10 -1.77 -12.48
CA THR A 167 23.40 -1.51 -13.15
C THR A 167 24.53 -1.23 -12.16
N LYS A 168 24.20 -0.97 -10.89
CA LYS A 168 25.16 -0.74 -9.79
C LYS A 168 25.44 -2.01 -8.98
N GLY A 169 24.73 -3.11 -9.24
CA GLY A 169 24.82 -4.37 -8.49
C GLY A 169 24.21 -4.34 -7.07
N VAL A 170 23.62 -3.22 -6.67
CA VAL A 170 22.97 -3.04 -5.34
C VAL A 170 21.69 -2.19 -5.48
N LEU A 171 20.75 -2.36 -4.53
CA LEU A 171 19.51 -1.57 -4.37
C LEU A 171 19.44 -0.96 -2.98
#